data_a15db708a0ec6f2439c1566b32776f9a
#
_entry.id   a15db708a0ec6f2439c1566b32776f9a
#
_cell.length_a   1.000
_cell.length_b   1.000
_cell.length_c   1.000
_cell.angle_alpha   90.00
_cell.angle_beta   90.00
_cell.angle_gamma   90.00
#
_symmetry.space_group_name_H-M   'P 1'
#
loop_
_entity.id
_entity.type
_entity.pdbx_description
1 polymer ?
#
loop_
_entity_poly.entity_id
_entity_poly.type
_entity_poly.pdbx_seq_one_letter_code
_entity_poly.pdbx_strand_id
1 'polypeptide(L)'
;MDLRSARRYTHALAEGDCFMSLRVGVDIGGTFTDFCALDEDSGDLHTLKVLSTPEKPGAEVLTGIREIERRHGVTAGDITYFTHGTTVGVNTVIQRKGINLCLFTTEHFGDVLEVARLKMPDPYDLFSRRPVPLVTREKVFPIPCRML
;
A
#
# COMPACT_ATOMS: atom_id res chain seq x y z
N MET A 1 14.55 23.45 -21.74
CA MET A 1 13.30 22.69 -21.78
C MET A 1 12.92 22.59 -23.24
N ASP A 2 13.29 21.43 -23.85
CA ASP A 2 13.36 21.26 -25.31
C ASP A 2 11.98 20.89 -25.87
N LEU A 3 11.42 21.77 -26.69
CA LEU A 3 10.14 21.62 -27.38
C LEU A 3 10.14 20.50 -28.46
N ARG A 4 11.25 19.78 -28.61
CA ARG A 4 11.37 18.68 -29.58
C ARG A 4 10.90 17.31 -29.05
N SER A 5 10.65 17.16 -27.75
CA SER A 5 10.14 15.91 -27.20
C SER A 5 8.61 15.76 -27.31
N ALA A 6 7.89 16.86 -27.50
CA ALA A 6 6.42 16.84 -27.62
C ALA A 6 5.90 16.37 -29.00
N ARG A 7 6.78 16.24 -30.01
CA ARG A 7 6.38 15.90 -31.39
C ARG A 7 6.37 14.40 -31.72
N ARG A 8 6.71 13.52 -30.80
CA ARG A 8 6.69 12.06 -31.04
C ARG A 8 5.40 11.35 -30.70
N TYR A 9 4.43 12.04 -30.11
CA TYR A 9 3.13 11.43 -29.76
C TYR A 9 1.99 11.76 -30.74
N THR A 10 2.26 12.46 -31.85
CA THR A 10 1.23 12.86 -32.80
C THR A 10 1.23 12.07 -34.10
N HIS A 11 1.89 10.90 -34.17
CA HIS A 11 1.91 10.12 -35.41
C HIS A 11 1.55 8.67 -35.16
N ALA A 12 0.29 8.40 -34.83
CA ALA A 12 -0.44 7.14 -35.09
C ALA A 12 -1.94 7.32 -34.78
N LEU A 13 -2.57 8.36 -35.34
CA LEU A 13 -4.02 8.33 -35.46
C LEU A 13 -4.35 7.72 -36.83
N ALA A 14 -4.27 6.41 -36.92
CA ALA A 14 -4.87 5.63 -37.98
C ALA A 14 -6.17 5.05 -37.43
N GLU A 15 -7.26 5.58 -37.94
CA GLU A 15 -8.59 4.99 -38.09
C GLU A 15 -9.00 3.88 -37.08
N GLY A 16 -9.82 4.19 -36.10
CA GLY A 16 -10.77 3.27 -35.48
C GLY A 16 -10.49 2.79 -34.07
N ASP A 17 -9.35 3.09 -33.45
CA ASP A 17 -9.12 2.71 -32.05
C ASP A 17 -9.70 3.79 -31.13
N CYS A 18 -10.91 3.53 -30.65
CA CYS A 18 -11.48 4.27 -29.53
C CYS A 18 -10.66 3.89 -28.28
N PHE A 19 -9.58 4.64 -28.00
CA PHE A 19 -8.83 4.48 -26.75
C PHE A 19 -9.74 4.92 -25.61
N MET A 20 -10.21 3.97 -24.83
CA MET A 20 -10.94 4.24 -23.61
C MET A 20 -9.95 4.81 -22.58
N SER A 21 -10.34 5.88 -21.89
CA SER A 21 -9.53 6.44 -20.81
C SER A 21 -9.98 5.83 -19.49
N LEU A 22 -9.27 4.82 -19.01
CA LEU A 22 -9.66 4.08 -17.82
C LEU A 22 -8.84 4.50 -16.59
N ARG A 23 -9.54 4.91 -15.53
CA ARG A 23 -8.92 5.12 -14.21
C ARG A 23 -9.20 3.95 -13.30
N VAL A 24 -8.16 3.33 -12.79
CA VAL A 24 -8.28 2.13 -11.95
C VAL A 24 -7.79 2.42 -10.53
N GLY A 25 -8.68 2.22 -9.56
CA GLY A 25 -8.37 2.21 -8.13
C GLY A 25 -8.42 0.78 -7.59
N VAL A 26 -7.45 0.40 -6.78
CA VAL A 26 -7.35 -0.93 -6.17
C VAL A 26 -7.16 -0.78 -4.66
N ASP A 27 -8.03 -1.43 -3.88
CA ASP A 27 -7.87 -1.55 -2.43
C ASP A 27 -7.50 -2.99 -2.07
N ILE A 28 -6.25 -3.17 -1.62
CA ILE A 28 -5.69 -4.48 -1.28
C ILE A 28 -5.92 -4.76 0.19
N GLY A 29 -6.97 -5.51 0.48
CA GLY A 29 -7.27 -6.01 1.82
C GLY A 29 -6.58 -7.34 2.14
N GLY A 30 -6.73 -7.81 3.39
CA GLY A 30 -6.14 -9.08 3.84
C GLY A 30 -6.81 -10.33 3.27
N THR A 31 -8.10 -10.23 2.86
CA THR A 31 -8.89 -11.36 2.36
C THR A 31 -9.34 -11.13 0.92
N PHE A 32 -9.75 -9.94 0.60
CA PHE A 32 -10.20 -9.54 -0.72
C PHE A 32 -9.49 -8.28 -1.17
N THR A 33 -9.34 -8.17 -2.47
CA THR A 33 -8.87 -6.98 -3.17
C THR A 33 -10.02 -6.45 -4.01
N ASP A 34 -10.41 -5.22 -3.77
CA ASP A 34 -11.49 -4.54 -4.46
C ASP A 34 -10.92 -3.64 -5.57
N PHE A 35 -11.55 -3.70 -6.75
CA PHE A 35 -11.21 -2.90 -7.91
C PHE A 35 -12.38 -1.99 -8.26
N CYS A 36 -12.02 -0.78 -8.65
CA CYS A 36 -12.93 0.23 -9.15
C CYS A 36 -12.31 0.83 -10.41
N ALA A 37 -12.92 0.59 -11.56
CA ALA A 37 -12.45 1.08 -12.84
C ALA A 37 -13.49 2.03 -13.42
N LEU A 38 -13.11 3.30 -13.58
CA LEU A 38 -13.94 4.35 -14.16
C LEU A 38 -13.49 4.59 -15.60
N ASP A 39 -14.41 4.41 -16.52
CA ASP A 39 -14.26 4.90 -17.88
C ASP A 39 -14.58 6.40 -17.90
N GLU A 40 -13.59 7.23 -18.24
CA GLU A 40 -13.77 8.70 -18.26
C GLU A 40 -14.58 9.19 -19.44
N ASP A 41 -14.68 8.40 -20.51
CA ASP A 41 -15.40 8.79 -21.73
C ASP A 41 -16.90 8.50 -21.60
N SER A 42 -17.28 7.33 -21.11
CA SER A 42 -18.69 6.96 -20.91
C SER A 42 -19.22 7.36 -19.54
N GLY A 43 -18.35 7.50 -18.53
CA GLY A 43 -18.71 7.69 -17.13
C GLY A 43 -19.11 6.38 -16.44
N ASP A 44 -18.95 5.23 -17.09
CA ASP A 44 -19.30 3.93 -16.53
C ASP A 44 -18.30 3.50 -15.45
N LEU A 45 -18.85 2.98 -14.37
CA LEU A 45 -18.07 2.49 -13.23
C LEU A 45 -18.15 0.97 -13.15
N HIS A 46 -17.03 0.31 -13.33
CA HIS A 46 -16.90 -1.13 -13.20
C HIS A 46 -16.27 -1.50 -11.86
N THR A 47 -16.88 -2.43 -11.14
CA THR A 47 -16.34 -2.92 -9.88
C THR A 47 -16.07 -4.42 -9.96
N LEU A 48 -14.97 -4.83 -9.32
CA LEU A 48 -14.58 -6.22 -9.26
C LEU A 48 -13.99 -6.51 -7.88
N LYS A 49 -14.28 -7.70 -7.37
CA LYS A 49 -13.67 -8.21 -6.13
C LYS A 49 -12.99 -9.54 -6.43
N VAL A 50 -11.72 -9.64 -6.05
CA VAL A 50 -10.92 -10.86 -6.16
C VAL A 50 -10.38 -11.28 -4.79
N LEU A 51 -10.05 -12.55 -4.63
CA LEU A 51 -9.37 -13.02 -3.42
C LEU A 51 -7.94 -12.48 -3.39
N SER A 52 -7.53 -11.96 -2.24
CA SER A 52 -6.15 -11.57 -2.01
C SER A 52 -5.25 -12.80 -1.90
N THR A 53 -4.00 -12.67 -2.35
CA THR A 53 -2.98 -13.72 -2.29
C THR A 53 -1.83 -13.30 -1.37
N PRO A 54 -1.98 -13.44 -0.04
CA PRO A 54 -0.97 -12.98 0.93
C PRO A 54 0.42 -13.58 0.72
N GLU A 55 0.48 -14.80 0.13
CA GLU A 55 1.73 -15.49 -0.17
C GLU A 55 2.48 -14.92 -1.37
N LYS A 56 1.77 -14.20 -2.27
CA LYS A 56 2.32 -13.55 -3.47
C LYS A 56 1.71 -12.16 -3.64
N PRO A 57 2.10 -11.19 -2.81
CA PRO A 57 1.55 -9.84 -2.87
C PRO A 57 1.70 -9.23 -4.26
N GLY A 58 0.59 -8.71 -4.79
CA GLY A 58 0.51 -8.13 -6.13
C GLY A 58 0.00 -9.07 -7.23
N ALA A 59 -0.04 -10.38 -7.01
CA ALA A 59 -0.58 -11.33 -7.99
C ALA A 59 -2.08 -11.13 -8.20
N GLU A 60 -2.81 -10.78 -7.15
CA GLU A 60 -4.23 -10.41 -7.18
C GLU A 60 -4.49 -9.19 -8.05
N VAL A 61 -3.56 -8.23 -8.11
CA VAL A 61 -3.69 -7.04 -8.97
C VAL A 61 -3.68 -7.43 -10.43
N LEU A 62 -2.73 -8.27 -10.84
CA LEU A 62 -2.66 -8.77 -12.22
C LEU A 62 -3.90 -9.62 -12.57
N THR A 63 -4.38 -10.42 -11.62
CA THR A 63 -5.59 -11.23 -11.79
C THR A 63 -6.82 -10.34 -11.99
N GLY A 64 -6.94 -9.28 -11.17
CA GLY A 64 -8.04 -8.34 -11.28
C GLY A 64 -8.04 -7.56 -12.59
N ILE A 65 -6.89 -7.08 -13.05
CA ILE A 65 -6.77 -6.39 -14.35
C ILE A 65 -7.21 -7.32 -15.48
N ARG A 66 -6.70 -8.55 -15.54
CA ARG A 66 -7.09 -9.53 -16.56
C ARG A 66 -8.60 -9.84 -16.52
N GLU A 67 -9.20 -9.85 -15.36
CA GLU A 67 -10.63 -10.11 -15.22
C GLU A 67 -11.46 -8.90 -15.68
N ILE A 68 -10.98 -7.67 -15.46
CA ILE A 68 -11.59 -6.45 -16.01
C ILE A 68 -11.49 -6.48 -17.55
N GLU A 69 -10.31 -6.79 -18.09
CA GLU A 69 -10.11 -6.96 -19.52
C GLU A 69 -11.11 -7.96 -20.12
N ARG A 70 -11.22 -9.14 -19.50
CA ARG A 70 -12.11 -10.22 -19.95
C ARG A 70 -13.59 -9.84 -19.93
N ARG A 71 -14.03 -9.08 -18.91
CA ARG A 71 -15.45 -8.74 -18.70
C ARG A 71 -15.90 -7.55 -19.52
N HIS A 72 -15.03 -6.57 -19.68
CA HIS A 72 -15.39 -5.27 -20.23
C HIS A 72 -14.71 -4.96 -21.57
N GLY A 73 -13.85 -5.86 -22.06
CA GLY A 73 -13.17 -5.70 -23.34
C GLY A 73 -12.12 -4.59 -23.38
N VAL A 74 -11.78 -4.02 -22.21
CA VAL A 74 -10.73 -3.02 -22.06
C VAL A 74 -9.36 -3.70 -21.99
N THR A 75 -8.31 -3.01 -22.37
CA THR A 75 -6.94 -3.54 -22.29
C THR A 75 -6.14 -2.78 -21.23
N ALA A 76 -5.04 -3.39 -20.76
CA ALA A 76 -4.13 -2.69 -19.82
C ALA A 76 -3.58 -1.38 -20.44
N GLY A 77 -3.54 -1.27 -21.78
CA GLY A 77 -3.13 -0.06 -22.49
C GLY A 77 -4.10 1.11 -22.35
N ASP A 78 -5.35 0.84 -22.05
CA ASP A 78 -6.39 1.85 -21.85
C ASP A 78 -6.34 2.48 -20.44
N ILE A 79 -5.53 1.92 -19.53
CA ILE A 79 -5.37 2.43 -18.18
C ILE A 79 -4.49 3.69 -18.21
N THR A 80 -5.12 4.84 -18.09
CA THR A 80 -4.46 6.16 -18.06
C THR A 80 -4.01 6.58 -16.66
N TYR A 81 -4.71 6.06 -15.65
CA TYR A 81 -4.39 6.34 -14.24
C TYR A 81 -4.60 5.09 -13.39
N PHE A 82 -3.58 4.75 -12.60
CA PHE A 82 -3.64 3.61 -11.69
C PHE A 82 -3.23 4.04 -10.29
N THR A 83 -4.07 3.71 -9.30
CA THR A 83 -3.77 3.94 -7.89
C THR A 83 -4.10 2.70 -7.07
N HIS A 84 -3.32 2.45 -6.03
CA HIS A 84 -3.65 1.38 -5.10
C HIS A 84 -3.41 1.81 -3.66
N GLY A 85 -4.28 1.33 -2.77
CA GLY A 85 -4.12 1.35 -1.33
C GLY A 85 -3.89 -0.05 -0.80
N THR A 86 -3.28 -0.17 0.37
CA THR A 86 -3.12 -1.46 1.03
C THR A 86 -3.19 -1.33 2.55
N THR A 87 -3.88 -2.25 3.19
CA THR A 87 -3.92 -2.38 4.65
C THR A 87 -2.91 -3.40 5.18
N VAL A 88 -2.09 -4.00 4.32
CA VAL A 88 -1.12 -5.05 4.68
C VAL A 88 -0.17 -4.58 5.79
N GLY A 89 0.36 -3.35 5.70
CA GLY A 89 1.26 -2.80 6.71
C GLY A 89 0.58 -2.68 8.08
N VAL A 90 -0.63 -2.17 8.12
CA VAL A 90 -1.41 -2.04 9.36
C VAL A 90 -1.72 -3.42 9.94
N ASN A 91 -2.16 -4.35 9.10
CA ASN A 91 -2.46 -5.73 9.50
C ASN A 91 -1.20 -6.44 10.05
N THR A 92 -0.04 -6.23 9.44
CA THR A 92 1.25 -6.75 9.90
C THR A 92 1.56 -6.27 11.32
N VAL A 93 1.35 -4.98 11.59
CA VAL A 93 1.56 -4.39 12.93
C VAL A 93 0.56 -4.94 13.95
N ILE A 94 -0.74 -4.98 13.59
CA ILE A 94 -1.80 -5.47 14.50
C ILE A 94 -1.58 -6.95 14.83
N GLN A 95 -1.29 -7.77 13.82
CA GLN A 95 -1.10 -9.22 13.98
C GLN A 95 0.27 -9.57 14.55
N ARG A 96 1.19 -8.61 14.64
CA ARG A 96 2.60 -8.80 15.04
C ARG A 96 3.29 -9.89 14.20
N LYS A 97 2.88 -10.03 12.95
CA LYS A 97 3.46 -10.93 11.96
C LYS A 97 4.23 -10.11 10.96
N GLY A 98 5.52 -10.34 10.84
CA GLY A 98 6.36 -9.57 9.91
C GLY A 98 7.80 -10.01 9.99
N ILE A 99 8.66 -9.20 9.42
CA ILE A 99 10.11 -9.40 9.46
C ILE A 99 10.67 -9.13 10.87
N ASN A 100 11.81 -9.70 11.16
CA ASN A 100 12.56 -9.33 12.36
C ASN A 100 13.01 -7.86 12.26
N LEU A 101 12.58 -7.07 13.24
CA LEU A 101 12.90 -5.66 13.33
C LEU A 101 13.97 -5.42 14.39
N CYS A 102 14.81 -4.43 14.15
CA CYS A 102 15.66 -3.81 15.17
C CYS A 102 15.43 -2.29 15.16
N LEU A 103 15.75 -1.65 16.28
CA LEU A 103 15.67 -0.21 16.45
C LEU A 103 17.07 0.34 16.69
N PHE A 104 17.49 1.30 15.87
CA PHE A 104 18.65 2.13 16.18
C PHE A 104 18.16 3.42 16.85
N THR A 105 18.75 3.75 17.98
CA THR A 105 18.39 4.95 18.74
C THR A 105 19.64 5.67 19.22
N THR A 106 19.51 6.95 19.57
CA THR A 106 20.60 7.72 20.17
C THR A 106 21.05 7.04 21.46
N GLU A 107 22.35 7.07 21.73
CA GLU A 107 22.91 6.59 22.97
C GLU A 107 22.19 7.20 24.19
N HIS A 108 21.97 6.40 25.23
CA HIS A 108 21.17 6.70 26.44
C HIS A 108 19.64 6.78 26.22
N PHE A 109 19.12 6.56 25.00
CA PHE A 109 17.67 6.53 24.72
C PHE A 109 17.14 5.11 24.43
N GLY A 110 17.87 4.09 24.82
CA GLY A 110 17.47 2.69 24.59
C GLY A 110 16.14 2.29 25.22
N ASP A 111 15.69 3.00 26.24
CA ASP A 111 14.45 2.70 26.98
C ASP A 111 13.20 3.35 26.38
N VAL A 112 13.34 4.04 25.25
CA VAL A 112 12.26 4.83 24.65
C VAL A 112 10.97 4.04 24.45
N LEU A 113 11.07 2.77 24.08
CA LEU A 113 9.90 1.90 23.86
C LEU A 113 9.27 1.45 25.18
N GLU A 114 10.07 1.24 26.22
CA GLU A 114 9.62 0.81 27.54
C GLU A 114 9.02 1.98 28.33
N VAL A 115 9.64 3.14 28.24
CA VAL A 115 9.16 4.36 28.90
C VAL A 115 7.82 4.79 28.31
N ALA A 116 7.62 4.67 26.98
CA ALA A 116 6.35 4.87 26.27
C ALA A 116 5.61 6.16 26.72
N ARG A 117 6.33 7.27 26.92
CA ARG A 117 5.82 8.55 27.44
C ARG A 117 5.16 8.44 28.84
N LEU A 118 5.55 7.46 29.63
CA LEU A 118 5.00 7.17 30.96
C LEU A 118 3.48 6.88 30.98
N LYS A 119 2.86 6.64 29.83
CA LYS A 119 1.43 6.33 29.75
C LYS A 119 1.18 4.89 30.20
N MET A 120 0.30 4.72 31.17
CA MET A 120 -0.29 3.43 31.55
C MET A 120 -1.69 3.34 30.98
N PRO A 121 -2.14 2.16 30.51
CA PRO A 121 -3.51 1.99 30.04
C PRO A 121 -4.55 2.31 31.12
N ASP A 122 -4.33 1.83 32.33
CA ASP A 122 -5.07 2.20 33.52
C ASP A 122 -4.09 2.47 34.68
N PRO A 123 -3.92 3.72 35.11
CA PRO A 123 -2.98 4.07 36.17
C PRO A 123 -3.47 3.68 37.58
N TYR A 124 -4.74 3.34 37.74
CA TYR A 124 -5.34 2.95 39.03
C TYR A 124 -5.45 1.44 39.22
N ASP A 125 -5.23 0.66 38.14
CA ASP A 125 -5.18 -0.79 38.20
C ASP A 125 -3.79 -1.27 38.54
N LEU A 126 -3.62 -1.94 39.67
CA LEU A 126 -2.34 -2.55 40.10
C LEU A 126 -1.83 -3.64 39.15
N PHE A 127 -2.72 -4.23 38.37
CA PHE A 127 -2.40 -5.26 37.36
C PHE A 127 -2.26 -4.71 35.94
N SER A 128 -2.39 -3.40 35.80
CA SER A 128 -2.22 -2.74 34.50
C SER A 128 -0.86 -3.04 33.90
N ARG A 129 -0.87 -3.52 32.66
CA ARG A 129 0.36 -3.85 31.93
C ARG A 129 0.46 -3.00 30.67
N ARG A 130 1.65 -2.53 30.39
CA ARG A 130 1.93 -1.85 29.14
C ARG A 130 1.86 -2.83 27.97
N PRO A 131 1.43 -2.38 26.79
CA PRO A 131 1.52 -3.19 25.58
C PRO A 131 2.98 -3.62 25.35
N VAL A 132 3.18 -4.87 24.97
CA VAL A 132 4.51 -5.36 24.60
C VAL A 132 5.00 -4.59 23.38
N PRO A 133 6.22 -4.02 23.39
CA PRO A 133 6.78 -3.32 22.24
C PRO A 133 6.89 -4.24 21.00
N LEU A 134 6.90 -3.65 19.80
CA LEU A 134 7.14 -4.39 18.55
C LEU A 134 8.58 -4.87 18.45
N VAL A 135 9.50 -4.12 19.04
CA VAL A 135 10.92 -4.45 19.10
C VAL A 135 11.29 -4.72 20.55
N THR A 136 11.84 -5.88 20.83
CA THR A 136 12.31 -6.24 22.18
C THR A 136 13.59 -5.47 22.55
N ARG A 137 13.85 -5.29 23.83
CA ARG A 137 15.02 -4.55 24.35
C ARG A 137 16.34 -5.02 23.75
N GLU A 138 16.50 -6.30 23.56
CA GLU A 138 17.72 -6.92 23.01
C GLU A 138 18.00 -6.52 21.55
N LYS A 139 16.98 -6.01 20.85
CA LYS A 139 17.06 -5.55 19.45
C LYS A 139 17.09 -4.03 19.35
N VAL A 140 17.29 -3.32 20.44
CA VAL A 140 17.47 -1.88 20.47
C VAL A 140 18.97 -1.57 20.58
N PHE A 141 19.52 -0.95 19.54
CA PHE A 141 20.95 -0.67 19.42
C PHE A 141 21.20 0.83 19.56
N PRO A 142 22.01 1.24 20.55
CA PRO A 142 22.40 2.63 20.69
C PRO A 142 23.43 3.02 19.64
N ILE A 143 23.31 4.21 19.10
CA ILE A 143 24.31 4.82 18.20
C ILE A 143 24.77 6.15 18.79
N PRO A 144 26.08 6.46 18.76
CA PRO A 144 26.66 7.66 19.33
C PRO A 144 26.41 8.88 18.44
N CYS A 145 25.15 9.21 18.18
CA CYS A 145 24.79 10.39 17.40
C CYS A 145 23.60 11.10 18.05
N ARG A 146 23.63 12.43 17.98
CA ARG A 146 22.50 13.29 18.34
C ARG A 146 22.35 14.33 17.26
N MET A 147 21.20 14.33 16.59
CA MET A 147 20.84 15.50 15.77
C MET A 147 20.39 16.62 16.70
N LEU A 148 21.04 17.77 16.56
CA LEU A 148 20.71 19.01 17.24
C LEU A 148 19.68 19.79 16.43
#